data_a40449fce1a3c0cbf66727e4e560fb96
#
_entry.id   a40449fce1a3c0cbf66727e4e560fb96
#
_cell.length_a   1.000
_cell.length_b   1.000
_cell.length_c   1.000
_cell.angle_alpha   90.00
_cell.angle_beta   90.00
_cell.angle_gamma   90.00
#
_symmetry.space_group_name_H-M   'P 1'
#
loop_
_entity.id
_entity.type
_entity.pdbx_description
1 polymer ?
#
loop_
_entity_poly.entity_id
_entity_poly.type
_entity_poly.pdbx_seq_one_letter_code
_entity_poly.pdbx_strand_id
1 'polypeptide(L)'
;NLPLVANERPSNSPQAKDMMPVTENTVYFLPNNDAEQAQIHLYIPMQKTDKKDDVLRSAFNQYFGLDFTGIVLNEIREKRSMAYTAYAFVGTQGIAGKASYLRGYIGTQNDKANDALDVLMGLVNDMPKNPERIDNIKSYLRQAMLTSHPSFRNKAMELVDLGYRGYTDD
;
A
#
# COMPACT_ATOMS: atom_id res chain seq x y z
N ASN A 1 -6.61 -29.20 32.97
CA ASN A 1 -5.20 -28.88 33.16
C ASN A 1 -4.42 -29.46 32.01
N LEU A 2 -4.09 -28.63 31.02
CA LEU A 2 -3.12 -28.98 30.01
C LEU A 2 -1.72 -28.85 30.66
N PRO A 3 -0.87 -29.87 30.57
CA PRO A 3 0.49 -29.74 31.08
C PRO A 3 1.21 -28.66 30.28
N LEU A 4 1.61 -27.60 30.96
CA LEU A 4 2.51 -26.59 30.38
C LEU A 4 3.89 -27.26 30.26
N VAL A 5 4.12 -27.89 29.12
CA VAL A 5 5.47 -28.31 28.77
C VAL A 5 6.19 -27.02 28.39
N ALA A 6 7.19 -26.65 29.17
CA ALA A 6 8.14 -25.61 28.81
C ALA A 6 8.94 -26.09 27.58
N ASN A 7 8.33 -26.05 26.41
CA ASN A 7 9.10 -26.17 25.20
C ASN A 7 9.89 -24.87 25.07
N GLU A 8 11.18 -24.93 25.28
CA GLU A 8 12.12 -23.96 24.77
C GLU A 8 11.93 -23.94 23.25
N ARG A 9 11.06 -23.05 22.77
CA ARG A 9 11.00 -22.78 21.34
C ARG A 9 12.39 -22.27 20.96
N PRO A 10 13.05 -22.87 19.98
CA PRO A 10 14.29 -22.31 19.48
C PRO A 10 14.02 -20.83 19.18
N SER A 11 14.91 -19.96 19.67
CA SER A 11 14.81 -18.50 19.57
C SER A 11 15.00 -17.99 18.12
N ASN A 12 14.54 -18.75 17.13
CA ASN A 12 14.43 -18.31 15.75
C ASN A 12 13.22 -17.38 15.61
N SER A 13 13.26 -16.26 16.30
CA SER A 13 12.37 -15.15 15.96
C SER A 13 12.62 -14.80 14.50
N PRO A 14 11.60 -14.84 13.63
CA PRO A 14 11.77 -14.47 12.23
C PRO A 14 12.34 -13.06 12.17
N GLN A 15 13.57 -12.96 11.65
CA GLN A 15 14.19 -11.66 11.47
C GLN A 15 13.55 -10.97 10.28
N ALA A 16 13.05 -9.76 10.47
CA ALA A 16 12.56 -8.94 9.39
C ALA A 16 13.71 -8.62 8.44
N LYS A 17 13.62 -9.15 7.22
CA LYS A 17 14.59 -8.84 6.17
C LYS A 17 14.35 -7.43 5.64
N ASP A 18 15.41 -6.74 5.28
CA ASP A 18 15.28 -5.50 4.54
C ASP A 18 14.81 -5.81 3.11
N MET A 19 14.08 -4.86 2.52
CA MET A 19 13.71 -4.95 1.11
C MET A 19 14.97 -4.89 0.24
N MET A 20 14.96 -5.64 -0.87
CA MET A 20 16.07 -5.58 -1.82
C MET A 20 16.20 -4.15 -2.37
N PRO A 21 17.42 -3.61 -2.40
CA PRO A 21 17.64 -2.31 -3.02
C PRO A 21 17.39 -2.41 -4.52
N VAL A 22 16.71 -1.41 -5.07
CA VAL A 22 16.55 -1.22 -6.52
C VAL A 22 17.62 -0.22 -6.95
N THR A 23 18.56 -0.66 -7.76
CA THR A 23 19.72 0.16 -8.22
C THR A 23 19.50 0.76 -9.60
N GLU A 24 18.57 0.20 -10.37
CA GLU A 24 18.25 0.63 -11.73
C GLU A 24 16.77 0.37 -12.06
N ASN A 25 16.24 1.11 -13.02
CA ASN A 25 14.90 0.86 -13.54
C ASN A 25 14.89 -0.46 -14.32
N THR A 26 14.16 -1.44 -13.81
CA THR A 26 14.11 -2.78 -14.39
C THR A 26 12.66 -3.14 -14.72
N VAL A 27 12.45 -3.69 -15.90
CA VAL A 27 11.17 -4.25 -16.34
C VAL A 27 11.31 -5.75 -16.43
N TYR A 28 10.45 -6.47 -15.70
CA TYR A 28 10.30 -7.91 -15.79
C TYR A 28 9.10 -8.24 -16.64
N PHE A 29 9.30 -8.82 -17.80
CA PHE A 29 8.22 -9.30 -18.66
C PHE A 29 8.04 -10.81 -18.48
N LEU A 30 6.85 -11.19 -18.03
CA LEU A 30 6.45 -12.60 -17.85
C LEU A 30 5.34 -12.92 -18.86
N PRO A 31 5.66 -13.56 -19.99
CA PRO A 31 4.66 -13.91 -21.01
C PRO A 31 3.69 -14.95 -20.47
N ASN A 32 2.40 -14.72 -20.71
CA ASN A 32 1.34 -15.69 -20.46
C ASN A 32 0.37 -15.64 -21.65
N ASN A 33 0.46 -16.64 -22.53
CA ASN A 33 -0.32 -16.68 -23.76
C ASN A 33 -1.82 -16.96 -23.50
N ASP A 34 -2.17 -17.47 -22.34
CA ASP A 34 -3.56 -17.78 -21.96
C ASP A 34 -4.23 -16.59 -21.21
N ALA A 35 -3.48 -15.50 -20.96
CA ALA A 35 -4.00 -14.35 -20.23
C ALA A 35 -4.82 -13.44 -21.16
N GLU A 36 -6.07 -13.19 -20.80
CA GLU A 36 -6.94 -12.23 -21.49
C GLU A 36 -6.60 -10.76 -21.15
N GLN A 37 -5.86 -10.53 -20.09
CA GLN A 37 -5.49 -9.20 -19.58
C GLN A 37 -4.01 -9.13 -19.24
N ALA A 38 -3.39 -7.99 -19.54
CA ALA A 38 -2.10 -7.63 -19.01
C ALA A 38 -2.24 -7.17 -17.54
N GLN A 39 -1.34 -7.65 -16.70
CA GLN A 39 -1.22 -7.22 -15.31
C GLN A 39 0.11 -6.49 -15.12
N ILE A 40 0.02 -5.24 -14.72
CA ILE A 40 1.19 -4.39 -14.51
C ILE A 40 1.34 -4.16 -13.02
N HIS A 41 2.50 -4.48 -12.48
CA HIS A 41 2.89 -4.19 -11.11
C HIS A 41 4.03 -3.18 -11.09
N LEU A 42 3.81 -2.03 -10.48
CA LEU A 42 4.83 -1.03 -10.22
C LEU A 42 5.31 -1.16 -8.78
N TYR A 43 6.60 -1.09 -8.57
CA TYR A 43 7.22 -1.06 -7.25
C TYR A 43 8.33 0.00 -7.22
N ILE A 44 8.21 0.95 -6.32
CA ILE A 44 9.21 2.00 -6.10
C ILE A 44 9.61 1.98 -4.62
N PRO A 45 10.86 1.66 -4.28
CA PRO A 45 11.33 1.73 -2.90
C PRO A 45 11.35 3.19 -2.45
N MET A 46 10.97 3.40 -1.19
CA MET A 46 10.92 4.72 -0.58
C MET A 46 11.75 4.72 0.72
N GLN A 47 11.84 5.88 1.33
CA GLN A 47 12.57 6.06 2.58
C GLN A 47 11.92 5.30 3.74
N LYS A 48 12.68 5.15 4.82
CA LYS A 48 12.17 4.67 6.11
C LYS A 48 11.08 5.61 6.60
N THR A 49 10.02 5.01 7.13
CA THR A 49 8.90 5.74 7.73
C THR A 49 8.79 5.45 9.21
N ASP A 50 8.18 6.35 9.92
CA ASP A 50 7.98 6.35 11.34
C ASP A 50 6.47 6.44 11.66
N LYS A 51 6.05 6.15 12.90
CA LYS A 51 4.65 6.25 13.34
C LYS A 51 4.01 7.61 13.08
N LYS A 52 4.80 8.69 13.15
CA LYS A 52 4.35 10.05 12.84
C LYS A 52 3.90 10.24 11.39
N ASP A 53 4.39 9.38 10.48
CA ASP A 53 4.07 9.45 9.06
C ASP A 53 2.77 8.70 8.71
N ASP A 54 2.22 7.89 9.63
CA ASP A 54 1.08 7.01 9.39
C ASP A 54 -0.18 7.78 8.95
N VAL A 55 -0.46 8.91 9.58
CA VAL A 55 -1.63 9.74 9.21
C VAL A 55 -1.44 10.34 7.82
N LEU A 56 -0.25 10.87 7.55
CA LEU A 56 0.06 11.44 6.23
C LEU A 56 0.01 10.37 5.13
N ARG A 57 0.56 9.18 5.40
CA ARG A 57 0.50 8.04 4.48
C ARG A 57 -0.96 7.62 4.23
N SER A 58 -1.79 7.56 5.25
CA SER A 58 -3.21 7.24 5.11
C SER A 58 -3.94 8.29 4.28
N ALA A 59 -3.67 9.58 4.50
CA ALA A 59 -4.23 10.68 3.72
C ALA A 59 -3.77 10.61 2.25
N PHE A 60 -2.48 10.36 2.01
CA PHE A 60 -1.94 10.18 0.67
C PHE A 60 -2.62 9.00 -0.05
N ASN A 61 -2.75 7.86 0.60
CA ASN A 61 -3.36 6.68 0.01
C ASN A 61 -4.82 6.92 -0.38
N GLN A 62 -5.60 7.61 0.46
CA GLN A 62 -6.97 8.01 0.13
C GLN A 62 -7.01 9.01 -1.03
N TYR A 63 -6.06 9.93 -1.07
CA TYR A 63 -5.99 10.91 -2.15
C TYR A 63 -5.57 10.28 -3.46
N PHE A 64 -4.51 9.47 -3.44
CA PHE A 64 -3.84 9.01 -4.64
C PHE A 64 -4.53 7.80 -5.28
N GLY A 65 -4.79 6.74 -4.52
CA GLY A 65 -5.34 5.63 -5.25
C GLY A 65 -5.59 4.32 -4.52
N LEU A 66 -5.94 4.36 -3.24
CA LEU A 66 -6.27 3.12 -2.52
C LEU A 66 -7.71 2.65 -2.74
N ASP A 67 -8.64 3.56 -3.08
CA ASP A 67 -10.05 3.26 -3.26
C ASP A 67 -10.65 3.86 -4.55
N PHE A 68 -11.96 3.69 -4.71
CA PHE A 68 -12.72 4.14 -5.88
C PHE A 68 -12.69 5.65 -6.12
N THR A 69 -12.36 6.44 -5.10
CA THR A 69 -12.28 7.90 -5.22
C THR A 69 -10.86 8.39 -5.53
N GLY A 70 -9.87 7.49 -5.52
CA GLY A 70 -8.47 7.80 -5.77
C GLY A 70 -8.21 8.38 -7.17
N ILE A 71 -7.20 9.22 -7.27
CA ILE A 71 -6.79 9.84 -8.55
C ILE A 71 -6.43 8.78 -9.58
N VAL A 72 -5.71 7.74 -9.18
CA VAL A 72 -5.23 6.67 -10.07
C VAL A 72 -6.40 5.99 -10.79
N LEU A 73 -7.41 5.54 -10.04
CA LEU A 73 -8.56 4.88 -10.63
C LEU A 73 -9.36 5.84 -11.51
N ASN A 74 -9.55 7.07 -11.04
CA ASN A 74 -10.31 8.09 -11.79
C ASN A 74 -9.63 8.43 -13.13
N GLU A 75 -8.32 8.63 -13.13
CA GLU A 75 -7.58 9.00 -14.35
C GLU A 75 -7.44 7.84 -15.33
N ILE A 76 -7.25 6.61 -14.86
CA ILE A 76 -7.00 5.45 -15.73
C ILE A 76 -8.31 4.81 -16.18
N ARG A 77 -9.24 4.60 -15.25
CA ARG A 77 -10.50 3.89 -15.52
C ARG A 77 -11.60 4.84 -15.97
N GLU A 78 -11.98 5.80 -15.11
CA GLU A 78 -13.21 6.60 -15.34
C GLU A 78 -13.05 7.57 -16.51
N LYS A 79 -11.92 8.25 -16.60
CA LYS A 79 -11.72 9.24 -17.68
C LYS A 79 -11.26 8.63 -19.00
N ARG A 80 -10.51 7.53 -18.96
CA ARG A 80 -9.84 6.98 -20.16
C ARG A 80 -10.28 5.58 -20.54
N SER A 81 -11.02 4.89 -19.68
CA SER A 81 -11.45 3.50 -19.89
C SER A 81 -10.30 2.56 -20.29
N MET A 82 -9.10 2.80 -19.72
CA MET A 82 -7.90 2.05 -20.07
C MET A 82 -7.76 0.77 -19.25
N ALA A 83 -8.35 0.69 -18.05
CA ALA A 83 -8.22 -0.46 -17.18
C ALA A 83 -9.52 -0.76 -16.45
N TYR A 84 -9.73 -2.03 -16.13
CA TYR A 84 -10.82 -2.44 -15.24
C TYR A 84 -10.48 -2.16 -13.77
N THR A 85 -9.22 -2.41 -13.39
CA THR A 85 -8.71 -2.16 -12.04
C THR A 85 -7.41 -1.41 -12.11
N ALA A 86 -7.31 -0.32 -11.36
CA ALA A 86 -6.07 0.42 -11.17
C ALA A 86 -6.02 0.98 -9.75
N TYR A 87 -4.88 0.84 -9.11
CA TYR A 87 -4.64 1.44 -7.80
C TYR A 87 -3.14 1.70 -7.58
N ALA A 88 -2.83 2.61 -6.69
CA ALA A 88 -1.48 2.77 -6.17
C ALA A 88 -1.53 3.29 -4.73
N PHE A 89 -0.60 2.84 -3.90
CA PHE A 89 -0.53 3.23 -2.50
C PHE A 89 0.89 3.13 -1.95
N VAL A 90 1.15 3.88 -0.91
CA VAL A 90 2.37 3.76 -0.10
C VAL A 90 2.12 2.73 0.99
N GLY A 91 2.89 1.65 0.95
CA GLY A 91 2.90 0.59 1.94
C GLY A 91 4.14 0.60 2.81
N THR A 92 4.07 -0.09 3.94
CA THR A 92 5.20 -0.32 4.85
C THR A 92 5.35 -1.81 5.12
N GLN A 93 6.47 -2.19 5.71
CA GLN A 93 6.67 -3.56 6.18
C GLN A 93 5.99 -3.87 7.52
N GLY A 94 5.26 -2.90 8.11
CA GLY A 94 4.63 -3.06 9.43
C GLY A 94 5.63 -3.06 10.59
N ILE A 95 6.87 -2.64 10.37
CA ILE A 95 7.93 -2.61 11.38
C ILE A 95 8.54 -1.22 11.38
N ALA A 96 8.67 -0.64 12.57
CA ALA A 96 9.26 0.68 12.77
C ALA A 96 10.69 0.75 12.21
N GLY A 97 11.02 1.87 11.56
CA GLY A 97 12.35 2.12 11.01
C GLY A 97 12.70 1.31 9.76
N LYS A 98 11.77 0.52 9.21
CA LYS A 98 11.93 -0.14 7.91
C LYS A 98 11.49 0.76 6.77
N ALA A 99 12.03 0.50 5.58
CA ALA A 99 11.70 1.23 4.37
C ALA A 99 10.24 1.04 3.98
N SER A 100 9.64 2.09 3.43
CA SER A 100 8.34 2.05 2.78
C SER A 100 8.50 1.84 1.27
N TYR A 101 7.40 1.68 0.58
CA TYR A 101 7.37 1.50 -0.88
C TYR A 101 6.09 2.06 -1.47
N LEU A 102 6.16 2.56 -2.70
CA LEU A 102 4.96 2.79 -3.50
C LEU A 102 4.72 1.53 -4.34
N ARG A 103 3.51 1.01 -4.27
CA ARG A 103 3.05 -0.09 -5.10
C ARG A 103 1.92 0.38 -5.98
N GLY A 104 2.02 0.12 -7.28
CA GLY A 104 0.96 0.31 -8.26
C GLY A 104 0.52 -1.01 -8.87
N TYR A 105 -0.73 -1.07 -9.30
CA TYR A 105 -1.30 -2.18 -10.04
C TYR A 105 -2.26 -1.66 -11.11
N ILE A 106 -2.19 -2.25 -12.30
CA ILE A 106 -3.14 -2.02 -13.38
C ILE A 106 -3.49 -3.37 -14.00
N GLY A 107 -4.78 -3.67 -14.07
CA GLY A 107 -5.33 -4.78 -14.87
C GLY A 107 -6.02 -4.19 -16.10
N THR A 108 -5.45 -4.44 -17.29
CA THR A 108 -5.85 -3.78 -18.53
C THR A 108 -5.87 -4.74 -19.72
N GLN A 109 -6.44 -4.33 -20.83
CA GLN A 109 -6.32 -5.02 -22.11
C GLN A 109 -4.87 -4.93 -22.60
N ASN A 110 -4.43 -5.96 -23.33
CA ASN A 110 -3.03 -6.05 -23.78
C ASN A 110 -2.60 -4.89 -24.67
N ASP A 111 -3.48 -4.42 -25.51
CA ASP A 111 -3.26 -3.29 -26.43
C ASP A 111 -3.20 -1.92 -25.75
N LYS A 112 -3.72 -1.81 -24.51
CA LYS A 112 -3.74 -0.58 -23.70
C LYS A 112 -2.68 -0.55 -22.61
N ALA A 113 -1.89 -1.60 -22.48
CA ALA A 113 -0.98 -1.78 -21.36
C ALA A 113 0.06 -0.64 -21.26
N ASN A 114 0.67 -0.26 -22.38
CA ASN A 114 1.68 0.80 -22.41
C ASN A 114 1.06 2.17 -22.07
N ASP A 115 -0.07 2.51 -22.68
CA ASP A 115 -0.75 3.77 -22.45
C ASP A 115 -1.19 3.90 -20.98
N ALA A 116 -1.72 2.82 -20.39
CA ALA A 116 -2.13 2.80 -18.99
C ALA A 116 -0.93 2.95 -18.04
N LEU A 117 0.21 2.32 -18.36
CA LEU A 117 1.45 2.49 -17.61
C LEU A 117 1.96 3.93 -17.70
N ASP A 118 1.97 4.53 -18.88
CA ASP A 118 2.42 5.91 -19.09
C ASP A 118 1.57 6.89 -18.28
N VAL A 119 0.24 6.69 -18.25
CA VAL A 119 -0.65 7.50 -17.39
C VAL A 119 -0.30 7.32 -15.91
N LEU A 120 -0.09 6.08 -15.42
CA LEU A 120 0.29 5.84 -14.03
C LEU A 120 1.63 6.51 -13.69
N MET A 121 2.63 6.38 -14.55
CA MET A 121 3.94 7.00 -14.36
C MET A 121 3.85 8.52 -14.38
N GLY A 122 3.01 9.09 -15.25
CA GLY A 122 2.70 10.51 -15.27
C GLY A 122 2.11 11.00 -13.94
N LEU A 123 1.15 10.25 -13.37
CA LEU A 123 0.54 10.57 -12.08
C LEU A 123 1.53 10.45 -10.90
N VAL A 124 2.46 9.52 -10.97
CA VAL A 124 3.52 9.37 -9.94
C VAL A 124 4.50 10.53 -9.99
N ASN A 125 4.87 10.97 -11.20
CA ASN A 125 5.84 12.05 -11.40
C ASN A 125 5.26 13.44 -11.16
N ASP A 126 4.01 13.66 -11.56
CA ASP A 126 3.29 14.94 -11.43
C ASP A 126 1.85 14.69 -10.98
N MET A 127 1.69 14.50 -9.68
CA MET A 127 0.40 14.24 -9.07
C MET A 127 -0.52 15.46 -9.16
N PRO A 128 -1.74 15.33 -9.73
CA PRO A 128 -2.71 16.41 -9.78
C PRO A 128 -3.04 16.99 -8.40
N LYS A 129 -3.13 18.31 -8.30
CA LYS A 129 -3.41 19.03 -7.07
C LYS A 129 -4.90 19.40 -7.03
N ASN A 130 -5.68 18.67 -6.24
CA ASN A 130 -7.11 18.90 -6.04
C ASN A 130 -7.38 19.26 -4.57
N PRO A 131 -7.18 20.52 -4.17
CA PRO A 131 -7.28 20.94 -2.77
C PRO A 131 -8.68 20.71 -2.19
N GLU A 132 -9.73 20.78 -3.01
CA GLU A 132 -11.12 20.56 -2.61
C GLU A 132 -11.37 19.14 -2.05
N ARG A 133 -10.51 18.19 -2.34
CA ARG A 133 -10.61 16.82 -1.81
C ARG A 133 -10.07 16.67 -0.39
N ILE A 134 -9.22 17.60 0.04
CA ILE A 134 -8.49 17.48 1.32
C ILE A 134 -9.44 17.44 2.52
N ASP A 135 -10.47 18.27 2.53
CA ASP A 135 -11.40 18.33 3.65
C ASP A 135 -12.28 17.08 3.74
N ASN A 136 -12.65 16.50 2.60
CA ASN A 136 -13.35 15.22 2.55
C ASN A 136 -12.47 14.08 3.09
N ILE A 137 -11.18 14.06 2.74
CA ILE A 137 -10.22 13.08 3.23
C ILE A 137 -10.00 13.22 4.74
N LYS A 138 -9.83 14.45 5.24
CA LYS A 138 -9.74 14.71 6.69
C LYS A 138 -10.98 14.20 7.44
N SER A 139 -12.16 14.47 6.90
CA SER A 139 -13.43 14.02 7.49
C SER A 139 -13.54 12.51 7.50
N TYR A 140 -13.18 11.85 6.39
CA TYR A 140 -13.13 10.40 6.27
C TYR A 140 -12.17 9.77 7.30
N LEU A 141 -10.94 10.29 7.39
CA LEU A 141 -9.94 9.75 8.32
C LEU A 141 -10.36 9.93 9.77
N ARG A 142 -10.95 11.08 10.15
CA ARG A 142 -11.51 11.28 11.48
C ARG A 142 -12.61 10.27 11.80
N GLN A 143 -13.53 10.07 10.86
CA GLN A 143 -14.61 9.10 11.03
C GLN A 143 -14.07 7.67 11.13
N ALA A 144 -13.10 7.30 10.29
CA ALA A 144 -12.47 5.99 10.33
C ALA A 144 -11.77 5.74 11.67
N MET A 145 -11.06 6.73 12.22
CA MET A 145 -10.43 6.62 13.54
C MET A 145 -11.44 6.45 14.68
N LEU A 146 -12.60 7.09 14.59
CA LEU A 146 -13.65 7.00 15.61
C LEU A 146 -14.42 5.67 15.56
N THR A 147 -14.53 5.07 14.36
CA THR A 147 -15.37 3.88 14.14
C THR A 147 -14.57 2.59 14.01
N SER A 148 -13.27 2.69 13.70
CA SER A 148 -12.40 1.51 13.57
C SER A 148 -12.01 0.99 14.94
N HIS A 149 -12.77 0.01 15.42
CA HIS A 149 -12.41 -0.73 16.63
C HIS A 149 -12.12 -2.18 16.28
N PRO A 150 -11.02 -2.74 16.75
CA PRO A 150 -10.72 -4.14 16.55
C PRO A 150 -11.80 -4.99 17.26
N SER A 151 -12.18 -6.09 16.64
CA SER A 151 -12.99 -7.08 17.33
C SER A 151 -12.24 -7.58 18.56
N PHE A 152 -12.93 -8.02 19.59
CA PHE A 152 -12.27 -8.48 20.82
C PHE A 152 -11.28 -9.62 20.54
N ARG A 153 -11.52 -10.45 19.53
CA ARG A 153 -10.65 -11.55 19.12
C ARG A 153 -9.32 -11.07 18.49
N ASN A 154 -9.34 -9.91 17.89
CA ASN A 154 -8.18 -9.35 17.17
C ASN A 154 -7.35 -8.38 18.03
N LYS A 155 -7.84 -7.99 19.22
CA LYS A 155 -7.16 -7.00 20.06
C LYS A 155 -5.70 -7.37 20.40
N ALA A 156 -5.46 -8.63 20.75
CA ALA A 156 -4.09 -9.07 21.05
C ALA A 156 -3.15 -8.97 19.84
N MET A 157 -3.64 -9.34 18.66
CA MET A 157 -2.85 -9.24 17.42
C MET A 157 -2.58 -7.79 17.06
N GLU A 158 -3.58 -6.92 17.22
CA GLU A 158 -3.43 -5.49 16.94
C GLU A 158 -2.43 -4.82 17.89
N LEU A 159 -2.44 -5.16 19.18
CA LEU A 159 -1.44 -4.66 20.13
C LEU A 159 -0.03 -5.09 19.73
N VAL A 160 0.14 -6.33 19.30
CA VAL A 160 1.44 -6.82 18.80
C VAL A 160 1.86 -6.06 17.54
N ASP A 161 0.95 -5.85 16.60
CA ASP A 161 1.20 -5.10 15.36
C ASP A 161 1.57 -3.64 15.65
N LEU A 162 0.83 -2.98 16.53
CA LEU A 162 1.17 -1.64 17.01
C LEU A 162 2.56 -1.58 17.63
N GLY A 163 2.93 -2.57 18.44
CA GLY A 163 4.28 -2.68 19.01
C GLY A 163 5.37 -2.77 17.93
N TYR A 164 5.16 -3.60 16.89
CA TYR A 164 6.09 -3.68 15.75
C TYR A 164 6.20 -2.37 14.99
N ARG A 165 5.12 -1.61 14.89
CA ARG A 165 5.07 -0.31 14.23
C ARG A 165 5.63 0.83 15.09
N GLY A 166 6.07 0.54 16.32
CA GLY A 166 6.70 1.49 17.22
C GLY A 166 5.71 2.31 18.06
N TYR A 167 4.45 1.89 18.16
CA TYR A 167 3.53 2.43 19.14
C TYR A 167 3.80 1.78 20.50
N THR A 168 4.06 2.61 21.48
CA THR A 168 4.21 2.21 22.89
C THR A 168 3.03 2.73 23.68
N ASP A 169 2.81 2.21 24.88
CA ASP A 169 1.68 2.56 25.76
C ASP A 169 1.76 3.97 26.38
N ASP A 170 2.51 4.88 25.79
CA ASP A 170 2.66 6.27 26.25
C ASP A 170 1.53 7.19 25.74
#